data_075cb72e591b7ef8cf44877c3676ddb5
#
_entry.id   075cb72e591b7ef8cf44877c3676ddb5
#
_cell.length_a   1.000
_cell.length_b   1.000
_cell.length_c   1.000
_cell.angle_alpha   90.00
_cell.angle_beta   90.00
_cell.angle_gamma   90.00
#
_symmetry.space_group_name_H-M   'P 1'
#
loop_
_entity.id
_entity.type
_entity.pdbx_description
1 polymer ?
#
loop_
_entity_poly.entity_id
_entity_poly.type
_entity_poly.pdbx_seq_one_letter_code
_entity_poly.pdbx_strand_id
1 'polypeptide(L)'
;GILPLARGGLGSNTAAGARNNIGAGVPATANRSLNGWWKDNDTGLIVQWMTVSVGDHPGGIVNRSLTFPIAFPTTCLHVVPSVKELGRPATSASTVTLADVSVSTTGCVIVATEYHGAVQNYAIRLVAIGC
;
A
#
# COMPACT_ATOMS: atom_id res chain seq x y z
N GLY A 1 -40.54 -14.76 11.87
CA GLY A 1 -40.51 -13.35 12.27
C GLY A 1 -39.14 -12.92 12.75
N ILE A 2 -38.85 -11.61 12.71
CA ILE A 2 -37.59 -11.03 13.17
C ILE A 2 -37.75 -10.73 14.68
N LEU A 3 -36.87 -11.27 15.52
CA LEU A 3 -36.87 -10.98 16.95
C LEU A 3 -36.28 -9.56 17.17
N PRO A 4 -37.01 -8.61 17.81
CA PRO A 4 -36.52 -7.27 18.10
C PRO A 4 -35.30 -7.26 18.99
N LEU A 5 -34.44 -6.22 18.86
CA LEU A 5 -33.24 -6.04 19.65
C LEU A 5 -33.53 -6.04 21.16
N ALA A 6 -34.63 -5.39 21.58
CA ALA A 6 -35.07 -5.31 22.96
C ALA A 6 -35.43 -6.68 23.61
N ARG A 7 -35.55 -7.73 22.78
CA ARG A 7 -35.83 -9.12 23.24
C ARG A 7 -34.64 -10.05 22.98
N GLY A 8 -33.44 -9.50 22.82
CA GLY A 8 -32.21 -10.27 22.57
C GLY A 8 -32.01 -10.71 21.11
N GLY A 9 -32.86 -10.25 20.18
CA GLY A 9 -32.66 -10.49 18.77
C GLY A 9 -31.81 -9.39 18.09
N LEU A 10 -31.32 -9.65 16.90
CA LEU A 10 -30.55 -8.66 16.15
C LEU A 10 -31.42 -7.69 15.33
N GLY A 11 -32.77 -7.83 15.40
CA GLY A 11 -33.73 -6.94 14.73
C GLY A 11 -33.68 -6.96 13.21
N SER A 12 -33.01 -7.95 12.61
CA SER A 12 -32.86 -8.06 11.15
C SER A 12 -32.69 -9.52 10.74
N ASN A 13 -33.12 -9.83 9.51
CA ASN A 13 -32.91 -11.12 8.85
C ASN A 13 -31.68 -11.13 7.95
N THR A 14 -30.92 -10.03 7.89
CA THR A 14 -29.68 -9.92 7.11
C THR A 14 -28.48 -9.65 8.04
N ALA A 15 -27.30 -10.14 7.66
CA ALA A 15 -26.09 -9.90 8.41
C ALA A 15 -25.73 -8.38 8.45
N ALA A 16 -25.97 -7.64 7.38
CA ALA A 16 -25.76 -6.20 7.33
C ALA A 16 -26.71 -5.45 8.27
N GLY A 17 -28.02 -5.76 8.22
CA GLY A 17 -28.99 -5.13 9.10
C GLY A 17 -28.76 -5.48 10.56
N ALA A 18 -28.37 -6.72 10.87
CA ALA A 18 -28.01 -7.13 12.22
C ALA A 18 -26.81 -6.34 12.77
N ARG A 19 -25.74 -6.18 11.98
CA ARG A 19 -24.59 -5.35 12.37
C ARG A 19 -24.99 -3.89 12.62
N ASN A 20 -25.77 -3.29 11.72
CA ASN A 20 -26.23 -1.91 11.88
C ASN A 20 -27.02 -1.73 13.18
N ASN A 21 -27.90 -2.67 13.52
CA ASN A 21 -28.73 -2.58 14.70
C ASN A 21 -27.95 -2.66 16.03
N ILE A 22 -26.83 -3.36 16.04
CA ILE A 22 -25.95 -3.48 17.22
C ILE A 22 -24.72 -2.54 17.15
N GLY A 23 -24.65 -1.67 16.14
CA GLY A 23 -23.50 -0.76 15.94
C GLY A 23 -22.18 -1.47 15.58
N ALA A 24 -22.25 -2.70 15.08
CA ALA A 24 -21.06 -3.41 14.63
C ALA A 24 -20.68 -2.98 13.21
N GLY A 25 -19.42 -2.69 13.02
CA GLY A 25 -18.89 -2.22 11.74
C GLY A 25 -18.94 -3.26 10.61
N VAL A 26 -18.70 -2.79 9.38
CA VAL A 26 -18.56 -3.67 8.21
C VAL A 26 -17.20 -4.36 8.25
N PRO A 27 -17.13 -5.69 8.03
CA PRO A 27 -15.84 -6.39 8.02
C PRO A 27 -14.88 -5.78 7.00
N ALA A 28 -13.62 -5.60 7.42
CA ALA A 28 -12.56 -5.19 6.53
C ALA A 28 -12.32 -6.24 5.43
N THR A 29 -11.82 -5.79 4.29
CA THR A 29 -11.40 -6.65 3.18
C THR A 29 -9.92 -6.52 2.91
N ALA A 30 -9.29 -7.57 2.39
CA ALA A 30 -7.86 -7.55 2.14
C ALA A 30 -7.44 -8.51 1.03
N ASN A 31 -6.37 -8.14 0.32
CA ASN A 31 -5.56 -9.04 -0.48
C ASN A 31 -4.17 -9.12 0.15
N ARG A 32 -3.77 -10.28 0.68
CA ARG A 32 -2.52 -10.51 1.42
C ARG A 32 -1.38 -11.04 0.55
N SER A 33 -1.40 -10.75 -0.74
CA SER A 33 -0.28 -11.09 -1.64
C SER A 33 0.94 -10.20 -1.41
N LEU A 34 2.05 -10.49 -2.12
CA LEU A 34 3.29 -9.70 -2.06
C LEU A 34 3.04 -8.22 -2.37
N ASN A 35 2.19 -7.95 -3.35
CA ASN A 35 1.64 -6.63 -3.66
C ASN A 35 0.17 -6.67 -3.28
N GLY A 36 -0.15 -6.18 -2.11
CA GLY A 36 -1.45 -6.37 -1.50
C GLY A 36 -2.02 -5.10 -0.87
N TRP A 37 -3.17 -5.26 -0.26
CA TRP A 37 -3.89 -4.16 0.38
C TRP A 37 -4.81 -4.65 1.48
N TRP A 38 -5.14 -3.76 2.39
CA TRP A 38 -6.17 -3.89 3.39
C TRP A 38 -7.08 -2.65 3.34
N LYS A 39 -8.38 -2.86 3.42
CA LYS A 39 -9.39 -1.81 3.38
C LYS A 39 -10.33 -1.95 4.57
N ASP A 40 -10.45 -0.89 5.33
CA ASP A 40 -11.53 -0.71 6.29
C ASP A 40 -12.78 -0.23 5.54
N ASN A 41 -13.84 -1.04 5.57
CA ASN A 41 -15.06 -0.73 4.84
C ASN A 41 -16.00 0.25 5.59
N ASP A 42 -15.71 0.56 6.85
CA ASP A 42 -16.47 1.58 7.60
C ASP A 42 -15.92 2.98 7.33
N THR A 43 -14.63 3.17 7.42
CA THR A 43 -13.98 4.48 7.24
C THR A 43 -13.53 4.73 5.80
N GLY A 44 -13.42 3.68 4.99
CA GLY A 44 -12.87 3.76 3.63
C GLY A 44 -11.34 3.79 3.59
N LEU A 45 -10.65 3.73 4.75
CA LEU A 45 -9.20 3.75 4.79
C LEU A 45 -8.62 2.51 4.09
N ILE A 46 -7.63 2.75 3.25
CA ILE A 46 -6.88 1.72 2.52
C ILE A 46 -5.41 1.84 2.89
N VAL A 47 -4.82 0.72 3.28
CA VAL A 47 -3.37 0.55 3.39
C VAL A 47 -2.95 -0.47 2.34
N GLN A 48 -1.99 -0.12 1.52
CA GLN A 48 -1.49 -1.03 0.50
C GLN A 48 0.03 -1.05 0.46
N TRP A 49 0.58 -2.18 0.03
CA TRP A 49 2.02 -2.42 0.00
C TRP A 49 2.42 -3.10 -1.30
N MET A 50 3.62 -2.82 -1.74
CA MET A 50 4.18 -3.43 -2.92
C MET A 50 5.70 -3.51 -2.85
N THR A 51 6.24 -4.45 -3.62
CA THR A 51 7.67 -4.58 -3.87
C THR A 51 7.89 -4.69 -5.37
N VAL A 52 8.69 -3.80 -5.93
CA VAL A 52 9.02 -3.78 -7.36
C VAL A 52 10.52 -3.96 -7.53
N SER A 53 10.92 -5.04 -8.17
CA SER A 53 12.32 -5.27 -8.54
C SER A 53 12.70 -4.35 -9.69
N VAL A 54 13.78 -3.61 -9.53
CA VAL A 54 14.21 -2.59 -10.51
C VAL A 54 15.50 -3.00 -11.24
N GLY A 55 16.24 -3.96 -10.68
CA GLY A 55 17.54 -4.37 -11.19
C GLY A 55 18.65 -3.40 -10.78
N ASP A 56 19.67 -3.27 -11.65
CA ASP A 56 20.76 -2.35 -11.42
C ASP A 56 20.35 -0.89 -11.63
N HIS A 57 20.89 0.00 -10.81
CA HIS A 57 20.73 1.43 -10.98
C HIS A 57 21.89 1.95 -11.84
N PRO A 58 21.62 2.70 -12.91
CA PRO A 58 22.66 3.14 -13.85
C PRO A 58 23.57 4.26 -13.29
N GLY A 59 23.42 4.63 -12.02
CA GLY A 59 24.04 5.81 -11.41
C GLY A 59 23.23 7.09 -11.66
N GLY A 60 23.42 8.09 -10.80
CA GLY A 60 22.72 9.37 -10.90
C GLY A 60 21.27 9.33 -10.43
N ILE A 61 20.39 10.01 -11.16
CA ILE A 61 18.99 10.21 -10.78
C ILE A 61 18.07 9.54 -11.81
N VAL A 62 17.16 8.69 -11.36
CA VAL A 62 16.18 8.00 -12.20
C VAL A 62 14.79 8.07 -11.58
N ASN A 63 13.79 8.43 -12.37
CA ASN A 63 12.39 8.40 -11.98
C ASN A 63 11.81 7.01 -12.23
N ARG A 64 11.07 6.49 -11.24
CA ARG A 64 10.38 5.20 -11.31
C ARG A 64 8.89 5.42 -11.09
N SER A 65 8.09 5.15 -12.11
CA SER A 65 6.63 5.18 -11.99
C SER A 65 6.13 3.85 -11.43
N LEU A 66 5.34 3.91 -10.37
CA LEU A 66 4.78 2.76 -9.67
C LEU A 66 3.26 2.85 -9.68
N THR A 67 2.60 1.76 -10.03
CA THR A 67 1.13 1.65 -10.00
C THR A 67 0.72 0.90 -8.73
N PHE A 68 -0.21 1.47 -7.98
CA PHE A 68 -0.72 0.85 -6.75
C PHE A 68 -1.49 -0.44 -7.03
N PRO A 69 -1.51 -1.40 -6.09
CA PRO A 69 -2.30 -2.64 -6.20
C PRO A 69 -3.79 -2.38 -6.45
N ILE A 70 -4.35 -1.35 -5.82
CA ILE A 70 -5.70 -0.84 -6.11
C ILE A 70 -5.67 0.69 -6.12
N ALA A 71 -6.58 1.30 -6.90
CA ALA A 71 -6.75 2.75 -6.86
C ALA A 71 -7.39 3.20 -5.54
N PHE A 72 -6.93 4.33 -5.01
CA PHE A 72 -7.64 5.02 -3.94
C PHE A 72 -8.89 5.72 -4.52
N PRO A 73 -10.07 5.56 -3.92
CA PRO A 73 -11.30 6.20 -4.42
C PRO A 73 -11.25 7.72 -4.44
N THR A 74 -10.62 8.32 -3.46
CA THR A 74 -10.61 9.77 -3.29
C THR A 74 -9.19 10.35 -3.38
N THR A 75 -8.27 9.88 -2.53
CA THR A 75 -6.92 10.45 -2.45
C THR A 75 -5.92 9.46 -1.85
N CYS A 76 -4.68 9.54 -2.29
CA CYS A 76 -3.55 8.98 -1.57
C CYS A 76 -3.05 10.01 -0.56
N LEU A 77 -3.06 9.67 0.71
CA LEU A 77 -2.68 10.56 1.79
C LEU A 77 -1.17 10.55 2.05
N HIS A 78 -0.56 9.38 1.92
CA HIS A 78 0.85 9.22 2.24
C HIS A 78 1.47 8.04 1.50
N VAL A 79 2.74 8.18 1.10
CA VAL A 79 3.56 7.15 0.47
C VAL A 79 4.89 7.09 1.19
N VAL A 80 5.31 5.88 1.56
CA VAL A 80 6.61 5.64 2.19
C VAL A 80 7.41 4.66 1.33
N PRO A 81 8.34 5.15 0.50
CA PRO A 81 9.25 4.28 -0.24
C PRO A 81 10.43 3.86 0.64
N SER A 82 10.93 2.65 0.40
CA SER A 82 12.16 2.14 0.99
C SER A 82 12.91 1.25 0.01
N VAL A 83 14.23 1.16 0.17
CA VAL A 83 15.08 0.29 -0.65
C VAL A 83 15.15 -1.09 -0.03
N LYS A 84 14.98 -2.12 -0.86
CA LYS A 84 15.43 -3.48 -0.56
C LYS A 84 16.60 -3.81 -1.45
N GLU A 85 17.77 -4.02 -0.88
CA GLU A 85 18.92 -4.52 -1.63
C GLU A 85 18.70 -6.00 -2.00
N LEU A 86 18.92 -6.34 -3.26
CA LEU A 86 18.80 -7.70 -3.79
C LEU A 86 20.17 -8.37 -4.03
N GLY A 87 21.21 -7.58 -4.11
CA GLY A 87 22.60 -8.05 -4.26
C GLY A 87 23.52 -6.85 -4.31
N ARG A 88 24.52 -6.88 -3.46
CA ARG A 88 25.57 -5.86 -3.39
C ARG A 88 26.92 -6.57 -3.45
N PRO A 89 27.85 -6.19 -4.33
CA PRO A 89 29.23 -6.63 -4.22
C PRO A 89 29.80 -6.23 -2.86
N ALA A 90 30.51 -7.13 -2.19
CA ALA A 90 31.05 -6.91 -0.85
C ALA A 90 31.96 -5.68 -0.72
N THR A 91 32.45 -5.14 -1.83
CA THR A 91 33.34 -3.97 -1.94
C THR A 91 32.62 -2.67 -2.33
N SER A 92 31.29 -2.72 -2.58
CA SER A 92 30.53 -1.54 -3.02
C SER A 92 30.10 -0.67 -1.85
N ALA A 93 30.42 0.61 -1.90
CA ALA A 93 29.96 1.63 -0.96
C ALA A 93 28.73 2.41 -1.46
N SER A 94 28.15 2.01 -2.61
CA SER A 94 26.99 2.68 -3.18
C SER A 94 25.73 2.49 -2.35
N THR A 95 24.95 3.54 -2.24
CA THR A 95 23.61 3.53 -1.64
C THR A 95 22.61 4.15 -2.60
N VAL A 96 21.45 3.53 -2.70
CA VAL A 96 20.31 4.11 -3.42
C VAL A 96 19.40 4.78 -2.39
N THR A 97 19.12 6.05 -2.60
CA THR A 97 18.14 6.80 -1.82
C THR A 97 16.85 6.98 -2.61
N LEU A 98 15.72 7.00 -1.94
CA LEU A 98 14.41 7.15 -2.56
C LEU A 98 13.66 8.34 -1.98
N ALA A 99 12.97 9.07 -2.86
CA ALA A 99 12.01 10.10 -2.44
C ALA A 99 10.79 10.05 -3.38
N ASP A 100 9.61 10.37 -2.88
CA ASP A 100 8.42 10.55 -3.71
C ASP A 100 8.48 11.93 -4.40
N VAL A 101 8.11 11.95 -5.67
CA VAL A 101 8.08 13.18 -6.50
C VAL A 101 6.65 13.62 -6.77
N SER A 102 5.79 12.66 -7.09
CA SER A 102 4.38 12.90 -7.35
C SER A 102 3.55 11.71 -6.92
N VAL A 103 2.37 11.98 -6.42
CA VAL A 103 1.42 10.98 -5.94
C VAL A 103 0.06 11.25 -6.55
N SER A 104 -0.61 10.19 -7.01
CA SER A 104 -1.98 10.20 -7.54
C SER A 104 -2.83 9.16 -6.82
N THR A 105 -4.09 9.02 -7.20
CA THR A 105 -4.96 7.97 -6.68
C THR A 105 -4.59 6.57 -7.19
N THR A 106 -3.86 6.47 -8.31
CA THR A 106 -3.54 5.19 -8.97
C THR A 106 -2.09 4.77 -8.85
N GLY A 107 -1.21 5.68 -8.42
CA GLY A 107 0.22 5.39 -8.36
C GLY A 107 1.04 6.59 -7.92
N CYS A 108 2.34 6.42 -7.95
CA CYS A 108 3.29 7.48 -7.62
C CYS A 108 4.54 7.42 -8.50
N VAL A 109 5.27 8.52 -8.53
CA VAL A 109 6.61 8.58 -9.11
C VAL A 109 7.62 8.71 -7.99
N ILE A 110 8.55 7.76 -7.94
CA ILE A 110 9.66 7.74 -6.99
C ILE A 110 10.93 8.10 -7.73
N VAL A 111 11.68 9.07 -7.22
CA VAL A 111 13.04 9.33 -7.66
C VAL A 111 14.01 8.42 -6.90
N ALA A 112 14.85 7.72 -7.62
CA ALA A 112 15.95 6.94 -7.07
C ALA A 112 17.26 7.64 -7.42
N THR A 113 18.14 7.80 -6.44
CA THR A 113 19.44 8.47 -6.62
C THR A 113 20.55 7.56 -6.13
N GLU A 114 21.55 7.35 -6.95
CA GLU A 114 22.78 6.64 -6.62
C GLU A 114 23.99 7.52 -6.90
N TYR A 115 24.92 7.57 -5.92
CA TYR A 115 26.09 8.46 -6.00
C TYR A 115 27.37 7.81 -6.59
N HIS A 116 27.40 6.48 -6.69
CA HIS A 116 28.66 5.77 -7.01
C HIS A 116 28.46 4.65 -8.02
N GLY A 117 27.96 4.78 -9.13
CA GLY A 117 27.91 3.88 -10.30
C GLY A 117 28.35 2.41 -10.21
N ALA A 118 28.34 1.79 -9.02
CA ALA A 118 28.65 0.38 -8.84
C ALA A 118 27.38 -0.45 -9.12
N VAL A 119 27.54 -1.62 -9.71
CA VAL A 119 26.43 -2.55 -9.98
C VAL A 119 25.70 -2.87 -8.68
N GLN A 120 24.45 -2.48 -8.58
CA GLN A 120 23.65 -2.63 -7.39
C GLN A 120 22.20 -2.98 -7.76
N ASN A 121 21.86 -4.25 -7.61
CA ASN A 121 20.48 -4.67 -7.80
C ASN A 121 19.64 -4.28 -6.59
N TYR A 122 18.52 -3.62 -6.83
CA TYR A 122 17.61 -3.21 -5.77
C TYR A 122 16.14 -3.40 -6.16
N ALA A 123 15.30 -3.40 -5.15
CA ALA A 123 13.86 -3.30 -5.29
C ALA A 123 13.36 -2.10 -4.49
N ILE A 124 12.29 -1.50 -4.97
CA ILE A 124 11.55 -0.49 -4.23
C ILE A 124 10.45 -1.20 -3.45
N ARG A 125 10.45 -1.03 -2.13
CA ARG A 125 9.33 -1.34 -1.26
C ARG A 125 8.56 -0.08 -0.99
N LEU A 126 7.24 -0.18 -0.99
CA LEU A 126 6.38 0.96 -0.79
C LEU A 126 5.19 0.58 0.08
N VAL A 127 4.84 1.47 1.00
CA VAL A 127 3.55 1.48 1.68
C VAL A 127 2.83 2.76 1.30
N ALA A 128 1.57 2.66 0.91
CA ALA A 128 0.71 3.79 0.61
C ALA A 128 -0.56 3.72 1.43
N ILE A 129 -1.02 4.87 1.92
CA ILE A 129 -2.23 5.02 2.73
C ILE A 129 -3.12 6.06 2.08
N GLY A 130 -4.41 5.79 2.01
CA GLY A 130 -5.39 6.70 1.43
C GLY A 130 -6.84 6.23 1.60
N CYS A 131 -7.75 6.87 0.93
CA CYS A 131 -9.19 6.57 0.98
C CYS A 131 -9.86 6.87 -0.37
#